data_876602f2ed438c9e656555dd3e0f6451
#
_entry.id   876602f2ed438c9e656555dd3e0f6451
#
_cell.length_a   1.000
_cell.length_b   1.000
_cell.length_c   1.000
_cell.angle_alpha   90.00
_cell.angle_beta   90.00
_cell.angle_gamma   90.00
#
_symmetry.space_group_name_H-M   'P 1'
#
loop_
_entity.id
_entity.type
_entity.pdbx_description
1 polymer ?
#
loop_
_entity_poly.entity_id
_entity_poly.type
_entity_poly.pdbx_seq_one_letter_code
_entity_poly.pdbx_strand_id
1 'polypeptide(L)'
;GPHMAKRGGFPGGMPGNMANIMKQAQKMQKQMEEAQKNLEEQEVTATAGGGAVEVTVSGKHEVTKVKLAEEVVDPDDIEMLEDLIMAATNEAMRKIDEASQQSMSQITGALGGGLPF
;
A
#
# COMPACT_ATOMS: atom_id res chain seq x y z
N GLY A 1 -19.21 -9.43 -46.16
CA GLY A 1 -19.28 -9.58 -45.75
C GLY A 1 -19.18 -9.81 -45.69
N PRO A 2 -19.38 -9.85 -46.05
CA PRO A 2 -19.27 -10.05 -45.69
C PRO A 2 -18.73 -10.09 -45.52
N HIS A 3 -18.42 -9.96 -45.38
CA HIS A 3 -17.85 -9.95 -44.97
C HIS A 3 -17.32 -9.57 -44.49
N MET A 4 -17.21 -9.33 -44.66
CA MET A 4 -16.86 -9.09 -44.14
C MET A 4 -16.68 -8.53 -43.62
N ALA A 5 -16.71 -8.11 -43.96
CA ALA A 5 -16.73 -7.65 -43.46
C ALA A 5 -16.87 -7.49 -42.81
N LYS A 6 -17.10 -7.33 -42.78
CA LYS A 6 -17.35 -7.14 -41.89
C LYS A 6 -16.84 -7.12 -40.89
N ARG A 7 -16.28 -7.06 -40.62
CA ARG A 7 -15.67 -6.95 -39.79
C ARG A 7 -15.00 -6.10 -39.65
N GLY A 8 -15.10 -5.84 -40.21
CA GLY A 8 -14.61 -5.10 -39.72
C GLY A 8 -14.02 -3.86 -40.04
N GLY A 9 -14.57 -3.05 -40.71
CA GLY A 9 -13.94 -1.80 -41.08
C GLY A 9 -13.26 -1.10 -39.95
N PHE A 10 -13.77 -1.19 -38.75
CA PHE A 10 -13.13 -0.51 -37.68
C PHE A 10 -11.75 -1.06 -37.34
N PRO A 11 -11.41 -2.28 -37.61
CA PRO A 11 -10.05 -2.73 -37.41
C PRO A 11 -9.04 -1.93 -38.19
N GLY A 12 -9.40 -1.40 -39.31
CA GLY A 12 -8.47 -0.67 -40.13
C GLY A 12 -7.85 0.52 -39.43
N GLY A 13 -8.63 1.23 -38.64
CA GLY A 13 -8.11 2.35 -37.91
C GLY A 13 -7.64 2.03 -36.51
N MET A 14 -8.00 0.85 -36.05
CA MET A 14 -7.78 0.51 -34.66
C MET A 14 -6.41 -0.08 -34.35
N PRO A 15 -5.70 -0.75 -35.26
CA PRO A 15 -4.43 -1.38 -34.88
C PRO A 15 -3.47 -0.48 -34.18
N GLY A 16 -3.29 0.74 -34.63
CA GLY A 16 -2.39 1.67 -33.98
C GLY A 16 -2.89 2.06 -32.60
N ASN A 17 -4.18 2.31 -32.48
CA ASN A 17 -4.80 2.67 -31.22
C ASN A 17 -4.76 1.53 -30.24
N MET A 18 -5.00 0.31 -30.73
CA MET A 18 -4.95 -0.87 -29.88
C MET A 18 -3.57 -1.08 -29.31
N ALA A 19 -2.53 -0.89 -30.11
CA ALA A 19 -1.16 -1.01 -29.63
C ALA A 19 -0.87 0.02 -28.54
N ASN A 20 -1.32 1.25 -28.73
CA ASN A 20 -1.13 2.29 -27.72
C ASN A 20 -1.90 1.99 -26.46
N ILE A 21 -3.13 1.53 -26.59
CA ILE A 21 -3.96 1.16 -25.44
C ILE A 21 -3.29 0.03 -24.66
N MET A 22 -2.80 -0.96 -25.37
CA MET A 22 -2.13 -2.08 -24.72
C MET A 22 -0.86 -1.66 -23.99
N LYS A 23 -0.09 -0.75 -24.61
CA LYS A 23 1.10 -0.22 -23.97
C LYS A 23 0.76 0.55 -22.70
N GLN A 24 -0.29 1.36 -22.77
CA GLN A 24 -0.74 2.11 -21.59
C GLN A 24 -1.23 1.18 -20.51
N ALA A 25 -1.97 0.14 -20.88
CA ALA A 25 -2.47 -0.83 -19.91
C ALA A 25 -1.32 -1.55 -19.22
N GLN A 26 -0.31 -1.96 -20.00
CA GLN A 26 0.88 -2.61 -19.45
C GLN A 26 1.65 -1.67 -18.52
N LYS A 27 1.77 -0.42 -18.92
CA LYS A 27 2.46 0.59 -18.13
C LYS A 27 1.73 0.83 -16.81
N MET A 28 0.41 0.93 -16.86
CA MET A 28 -0.40 1.11 -15.67
C MET A 28 -0.27 -0.07 -14.74
N GLN A 29 -0.34 -1.28 -15.30
CA GLN A 29 -0.20 -2.49 -14.51
C GLN A 29 1.15 -2.55 -13.82
N LYS A 30 2.20 -2.18 -14.53
CA LYS A 30 3.54 -2.15 -13.97
C LYS A 30 3.65 -1.11 -12.87
N GLN A 31 3.04 0.05 -13.07
CA GLN A 31 3.03 1.10 -12.04
C GLN A 31 2.28 0.64 -10.80
N MET A 32 1.18 -0.07 -10.98
CA MET A 32 0.43 -0.60 -9.86
C MET A 32 1.22 -1.66 -9.11
N GLU A 33 1.92 -2.52 -9.84
CA GLU A 33 2.78 -3.53 -9.22
C GLU A 33 3.91 -2.88 -8.43
N GLU A 34 4.53 -1.85 -8.99
CA GLU A 34 5.59 -1.12 -8.32
C GLU A 34 5.07 -0.40 -7.08
N ALA A 35 3.89 0.19 -7.17
CA ALA A 35 3.27 0.87 -6.04
C ALA A 35 2.94 -0.14 -4.94
N GLN A 36 2.44 -1.30 -5.31
CA GLN A 36 2.13 -2.36 -4.36
C GLN A 36 3.41 -2.83 -3.67
N LYS A 37 4.47 -3.03 -4.44
CA LYS A 37 5.74 -3.46 -3.90
C LYS A 37 6.33 -2.41 -2.96
N ASN A 38 6.28 -1.15 -3.37
CA ASN A 38 6.76 -0.05 -2.53
C ASN A 38 5.98 0.03 -1.24
N LEU A 39 4.67 -0.20 -1.31
CA LEU A 39 3.82 -0.20 -0.13
C LEU A 39 4.21 -1.34 0.81
N GLU A 40 4.47 -2.53 0.27
CA GLU A 40 4.86 -3.67 1.07
C GLU A 40 6.22 -3.48 1.74
N GLU A 41 7.10 -2.72 1.10
CA GLU A 41 8.42 -2.42 1.64
C GLU A 41 8.40 -1.23 2.59
N GLN A 42 7.31 -0.48 2.62
CA GLN A 42 7.19 0.66 3.52
C GLN A 42 7.09 0.18 4.96
N GLU A 43 7.73 0.93 5.84
CA GLU A 43 7.69 0.62 7.27
C GLU A 43 7.27 1.85 8.04
N VAL A 44 6.51 1.65 9.10
CA VAL A 44 6.15 2.72 10.01
C VAL A 44 6.47 2.27 11.43
N THR A 45 6.81 3.24 12.26
CA THR A 45 7.14 2.99 13.66
C THR A 45 6.17 3.75 14.55
N ALA A 46 5.69 3.10 15.58
CA ALA A 46 4.87 3.71 16.61
C ALA A 46 5.48 3.45 17.97
N THR A 47 5.18 4.32 18.91
CA THR A 47 5.74 4.23 20.26
C THR A 47 4.63 4.26 21.29
N ALA A 48 4.95 3.79 22.49
CA ALA A 48 4.06 3.87 23.65
C ALA A 48 4.91 4.09 24.89
N GLY A 49 4.29 4.59 25.93
CA GLY A 49 4.99 4.83 27.19
C GLY A 49 6.08 5.89 27.09
N GLY A 50 5.84 6.94 26.30
CA GLY A 50 6.83 8.00 26.15
C GLY A 50 8.05 7.59 25.33
N GLY A 51 7.89 6.59 24.48
CA GLY A 51 9.00 6.10 23.66
C GLY A 51 9.70 4.89 24.24
N ALA A 52 9.22 4.38 25.37
CA ALA A 52 9.83 3.22 26.01
C ALA A 52 9.62 1.94 25.21
N VAL A 53 8.57 1.88 24.43
CA VAL A 53 8.27 0.75 23.54
C VAL A 53 8.11 1.29 22.13
N GLU A 54 8.85 0.71 21.18
CA GLU A 54 8.73 1.05 19.78
C GLU A 54 8.40 -0.21 19.00
N VAL A 55 7.43 -0.11 18.08
CA VAL A 55 7.06 -1.22 17.22
C VAL A 55 7.07 -0.72 15.79
N THR A 56 7.75 -1.45 14.91
CA THR A 56 7.79 -1.15 13.48
C THR A 56 7.04 -2.24 12.74
N VAL A 57 6.14 -1.82 11.83
CA VAL A 57 5.40 -2.76 10.99
C VAL A 57 5.62 -2.39 9.53
N SER A 58 5.51 -3.40 8.67
CA SER A 58 5.65 -3.23 7.23
C SER A 58 4.30 -3.13 6.56
N GLY A 59 4.31 -2.77 5.28
CA GLY A 59 3.09 -2.73 4.48
C GLY A 59 2.44 -4.08 4.30
N LYS A 60 3.15 -5.15 4.64
CA LYS A 60 2.57 -6.50 4.67
C LYS A 60 1.85 -6.79 5.97
N HIS A 61 1.74 -5.80 6.84
CA HIS A 61 1.13 -5.94 8.17
C HIS A 61 1.89 -6.92 9.04
N GLU A 62 3.22 -6.91 8.91
CA GLU A 62 4.08 -7.73 9.74
C GLU A 62 4.88 -6.83 10.68
N VAL A 63 5.02 -7.28 11.91
CA VAL A 63 5.90 -6.59 12.86
C VAL A 63 7.33 -6.95 12.49
N THR A 64 8.11 -5.95 12.09
CA THR A 64 9.48 -6.17 11.63
C THR A 64 10.50 -5.84 12.69
N LYS A 65 10.11 -5.07 13.71
CA LYS A 65 11.02 -4.68 14.76
C LYS A 65 10.24 -4.32 16.02
N VAL A 66 10.78 -4.73 17.15
CA VAL A 66 10.27 -4.31 18.46
C VAL A 66 11.45 -3.88 19.29
N LYS A 67 11.37 -2.69 19.88
CA LYS A 67 12.42 -2.17 20.74
C LYS A 67 11.83 -1.81 22.08
N LEU A 68 12.44 -2.30 23.14
CA LEU A 68 11.98 -2.09 24.51
C LEU A 68 13.08 -1.42 25.31
N ALA A 69 12.72 -0.41 26.09
CA ALA A 69 13.62 0.18 27.06
C ALA A 69 13.68 -0.74 28.29
N GLU A 70 14.84 -0.83 28.89
CA GLU A 70 15.01 -1.71 30.06
C GLU A 70 14.07 -1.36 31.19
N GLU A 71 13.79 -0.10 31.37
CA GLU A 71 12.96 0.40 32.48
C GLU A 71 11.52 -0.08 32.43
N VAL A 72 11.02 -0.50 31.27
CA VAL A 72 9.65 -1.04 31.16
C VAL A 72 9.64 -2.56 31.24
N VAL A 73 10.80 -3.19 31.23
CA VAL A 73 10.88 -4.64 31.39
C VAL A 73 11.01 -4.92 32.88
N ASP A 74 9.89 -4.85 33.55
CA ASP A 74 9.81 -4.97 35.00
C ASP A 74 9.08 -6.28 35.33
N PRO A 75 9.79 -7.25 35.96
CA PRO A 75 9.15 -8.52 36.30
C PRO A 75 7.97 -8.36 37.27
N ASP A 76 7.94 -7.26 38.01
CA ASP A 76 6.86 -6.99 38.96
C ASP A 76 5.66 -6.33 38.30
N ASP A 77 5.80 -5.90 37.06
CA ASP A 77 4.70 -5.23 36.34
C ASP A 77 4.69 -5.62 34.87
N ILE A 78 4.55 -6.88 34.63
CA ILE A 78 4.52 -7.45 33.28
C ILE A 78 3.28 -6.95 32.53
N GLU A 79 2.18 -6.77 33.25
CA GLU A 79 0.93 -6.31 32.63
C GLU A 79 1.10 -4.93 31.98
N MET A 80 1.87 -4.03 32.61
CA MET A 80 2.17 -2.74 32.04
C MET A 80 2.90 -2.91 30.70
N LEU A 81 3.91 -3.78 30.67
CA LEU A 81 4.67 -4.03 29.44
C LEU A 81 3.78 -4.60 28.35
N GLU A 82 2.91 -5.53 28.70
CA GLU A 82 1.96 -6.10 27.74
C GLU A 82 1.06 -5.02 27.14
N ASP A 83 0.55 -4.14 27.98
CA ASP A 83 -0.32 -3.06 27.52
C ASP A 83 0.44 -2.08 26.61
N LEU A 84 1.68 -1.77 26.94
CA LEU A 84 2.48 -0.87 26.12
C LEU A 84 2.79 -1.49 24.76
N ILE A 85 3.12 -2.76 24.71
CA ILE A 85 3.38 -3.46 23.47
C ILE A 85 2.12 -3.46 22.62
N MET A 86 0.98 -3.75 23.21
CA MET A 86 -0.30 -3.79 22.52
C MET A 86 -0.63 -2.41 21.94
N ALA A 87 -0.46 -1.36 22.74
CA ALA A 87 -0.76 0.00 22.30
C ALA A 87 0.15 0.41 21.14
N ALA A 88 1.45 0.14 21.25
CA ALA A 88 2.40 0.50 20.20
C ALA A 88 2.11 -0.29 18.92
N THR A 89 1.81 -1.57 19.04
CA THR A 89 1.52 -2.43 17.90
C THR A 89 0.26 -1.96 17.18
N ASN A 90 -0.80 -1.69 17.94
CA ASN A 90 -2.06 -1.22 17.35
C ASN A 90 -1.89 0.12 16.65
N GLU A 91 -1.12 1.01 17.24
CA GLU A 91 -0.85 2.30 16.63
C GLU A 91 -0.04 2.16 15.35
N ALA A 92 0.96 1.28 15.35
CA ALA A 92 1.76 1.02 14.17
C ALA A 92 0.90 0.43 13.03
N MET A 93 0.01 -0.49 13.37
CA MET A 93 -0.91 -1.06 12.38
C MET A 93 -1.83 0.00 11.80
N ARG A 94 -2.33 0.90 12.64
CA ARG A 94 -3.17 1.99 12.19
C ARG A 94 -2.40 2.91 11.24
N LYS A 95 -1.15 3.21 11.58
CA LYS A 95 -0.30 4.07 10.74
C LYS A 95 -0.03 3.44 9.38
N ILE A 96 0.23 2.14 9.34
CA ILE A 96 0.51 1.48 8.05
C ILE A 96 -0.76 1.41 7.20
N ASP A 97 -1.91 1.24 7.83
CA ASP A 97 -3.18 1.28 7.10
C ASP A 97 -3.44 2.65 6.52
N GLU A 98 -3.18 3.71 7.27
CA GLU A 98 -3.32 5.07 6.76
C GLU A 98 -2.37 5.34 5.61
N ALA A 99 -1.12 4.88 5.72
CA ALA A 99 -0.15 5.02 4.64
C ALA A 99 -0.61 4.27 3.40
N SER A 100 -1.18 3.08 3.59
CA SER A 100 -1.73 2.29 2.49
C SER A 100 -2.86 3.02 1.80
N GLN A 101 -3.77 3.59 2.57
CA GLN A 101 -4.90 4.34 2.02
C GLN A 101 -4.42 5.58 1.26
N GLN A 102 -3.42 6.27 1.79
CA GLN A 102 -2.86 7.43 1.10
C GLN A 102 -2.21 7.04 -0.21
N SER A 103 -1.48 5.95 -0.25
CA SER A 103 -0.86 5.46 -1.48
C SER A 103 -1.91 5.10 -2.51
N MET A 104 -2.97 4.41 -2.09
CA MET A 104 -4.05 4.06 -3.00
C MET A 104 -4.80 5.30 -3.48
N SER A 105 -4.98 6.28 -2.61
CA SER A 105 -5.62 7.54 -3.00
C SER A 105 -4.80 8.28 -4.03
N GLN A 106 -3.49 8.29 -3.88
CA GLN A 106 -2.61 8.93 -4.85
C GLN A 106 -2.68 8.26 -6.21
N ILE A 107 -2.68 6.92 -6.22
CA ILE A 107 -2.80 6.17 -7.47
C ILE A 107 -4.16 6.42 -8.10
N THR A 108 -5.22 6.35 -7.31
CA THR A 108 -6.58 6.61 -7.79
C THR A 108 -6.70 8.04 -8.28
N GLY A 109 -6.10 8.98 -7.56
CA GLY A 109 -6.11 10.38 -7.96
C GLY A 109 -5.39 10.60 -9.27
N ALA A 110 -4.25 9.96 -9.47
CA ALA A 110 -3.50 10.08 -10.71
C ALA A 110 -4.25 9.46 -11.88
N LEU A 111 -4.88 8.32 -11.66
CA LEU A 111 -5.67 7.64 -12.69
C LEU A 111 -7.02 8.31 -12.87
N GLY A 112 -7.61 8.73 -11.77
CA GLY A 112 -8.94 9.30 -11.77
C GLY A 112 -8.99 10.79 -11.99
N GLY A 113 -7.84 11.43 -12.17
CA GLY A 113 -7.82 12.87 -12.38
C GLY A 113 -8.62 13.32 -13.55
N GLY A 114 -8.79 12.45 -14.53
CA GLY A 114 -9.63 12.73 -15.67
C GLY A 114 -11.07 12.28 -15.52
N LEU A 115 -11.42 11.63 -14.44
CA LEU A 115 -12.75 11.14 -14.25
C LEU A 115 -13.66 12.23 -13.68
N PRO A 116 -14.88 12.31 -14.15
CA PRO A 116 -15.74 13.42 -13.80
C PRO A 116 -16.41 13.30 -12.44
N PHE A 117 -16.10 12.34 -11.68
CA PHE A 117 -16.74 12.31 -10.37
C PHE A 117 -15.74 12.49 -9.23
#